data_a1d52f492596c09b0828c895941eb7b5
#
_entry.id   a1d52f492596c09b0828c895941eb7b5
#
_cell.length_a   1.000
_cell.length_b   1.000
_cell.length_c   1.000
_cell.angle_alpha   90.00
_cell.angle_beta   90.00
_cell.angle_gamma   90.00
#
_symmetry.space_group_name_H-M   'P 1'
#
loop_
_entity.id
_entity.type
_entity.pdbx_description
1 polymer ?
#
loop_
_entity_poly.entity_id
_entity_poly.type
_entity_poly.pdbx_seq_one_letter_code
_entity_poly.pdbx_strand_id
1 'polypeptide(L)'
;MLSPLALIFIAALAVFVACAGGASLAFLALGLCLVTGLDPANLVPAMPYAGSLLLGLSALALSLLSVLGTGYSGLFLSQLLKAYFRWARNRLFASARPPLPMNPQLGAASRRKVRTIILVALAFMGVSFVAGFAVLAMSAGSPGFWHVWHWFA
;
A
#
# COMPACT_ATOMS: atom_id res chain seq x y z
N MET A 1 11.63 -3.51 34.35
CA MET A 1 11.51 -2.30 33.53
C MET A 1 10.79 -2.65 32.23
N LEU A 2 9.66 -1.99 31.94
CA LEU A 2 9.01 -2.07 30.63
C LEU A 2 10.03 -1.51 29.62
N SER A 3 10.42 -2.29 28.62
CA SER A 3 11.46 -1.86 27.69
C SER A 3 10.95 -0.66 26.88
N PRO A 4 11.51 0.54 27.04
CA PRO A 4 11.09 1.73 26.28
C PRO A 4 11.29 1.52 24.76
N LEU A 5 12.25 0.71 24.38
CA LEU A 5 12.51 0.33 22.98
C LEU A 5 11.31 -0.39 22.34
N ALA A 6 10.62 -1.26 23.07
CA ALA A 6 9.43 -1.94 22.55
C ALA A 6 8.27 -0.95 22.28
N LEU A 7 8.08 0.04 23.15
CA LEU A 7 7.08 1.08 22.95
C LEU A 7 7.39 1.96 21.76
N ILE A 8 8.65 2.36 21.60
CA ILE A 8 9.11 3.16 20.45
C ILE A 8 8.87 2.39 19.14
N PHE A 9 9.21 1.09 19.12
CA PHE A 9 9.00 0.24 17.95
C PHE A 9 7.51 0.11 17.59
N ILE A 10 6.64 -0.12 18.59
CA ILE A 10 5.19 -0.20 18.39
C ILE A 10 4.64 1.12 17.87
N ALA A 11 5.08 2.26 18.43
CA ALA A 11 4.66 3.58 17.97
C ALA A 11 5.09 3.86 16.53
N ALA A 12 6.35 3.56 16.19
CA ALA A 12 6.87 3.70 14.82
C ALA A 12 6.09 2.85 13.82
N LEU A 13 5.77 1.59 14.20
CA LEU A 13 4.97 0.70 13.36
C LEU A 13 3.53 1.21 13.19
N ALA A 14 2.93 1.80 14.24
CA ALA A 14 1.59 2.39 14.15
C ALA A 14 1.56 3.58 13.19
N VAL A 15 2.57 4.46 13.26
CA VAL A 15 2.72 5.59 12.31
C VAL A 15 2.91 5.07 10.89
N PHE A 16 3.75 4.05 10.69
CA PHE A 16 3.94 3.42 9.38
C PHE A 16 2.62 2.88 8.80
N VAL A 17 1.82 2.15 9.58
CA VAL A 17 0.52 1.62 9.16
C VAL A 17 -0.44 2.75 8.79
N ALA A 18 -0.48 3.84 9.57
CA ALA A 18 -1.32 5.00 9.28
C ALA A 18 -0.89 5.70 7.96
N CYS A 19 0.41 5.93 7.77
CA CYS A 19 0.95 6.53 6.54
C CYS A 19 0.68 5.64 5.31
N ALA A 20 0.88 4.32 5.43
CA ALA A 20 0.60 3.36 4.35
C ALA A 20 -0.90 3.31 4.00
N GLY A 21 -1.77 3.42 5.01
CA GLY A 21 -3.22 3.54 4.81
C GLY A 21 -3.60 4.82 4.08
N GLY A 22 -3.04 5.95 4.46
CA GLY A 22 -3.21 7.23 3.77
C GLY A 22 -2.73 7.18 2.31
N ALA A 23 -1.56 6.61 2.07
CA ALA A 23 -1.01 6.43 0.73
C ALA A 23 -1.92 5.55 -0.15
N SER A 24 -2.52 4.48 0.42
CA SER A 24 -3.43 3.61 -0.34
C SER A 24 -4.68 4.36 -0.83
N LEU A 25 -5.23 5.26 0.00
CA LEU A 25 -6.36 6.12 -0.38
C LEU A 25 -5.96 7.16 -1.44
N ALA A 26 -4.76 7.73 -1.32
CA ALA A 26 -4.24 8.67 -2.32
C ALA A 26 -4.06 7.99 -3.69
N PHE A 27 -3.50 6.78 -3.74
CA PHE A 27 -3.40 6.00 -4.99
C PHE A 27 -4.76 5.60 -5.55
N LEU A 28 -5.75 5.31 -4.69
CA LEU A 28 -7.12 5.05 -5.11
C LEU A 28 -7.73 6.28 -5.78
N ALA A 29 -7.65 7.43 -5.14
CA ALA A 29 -8.19 8.68 -5.66
C ALA A 29 -7.52 9.06 -6.98
N LEU A 30 -6.19 9.03 -7.04
CA LEU A 30 -5.41 9.34 -8.24
C LEU A 30 -5.73 8.35 -9.37
N GLY A 31 -5.84 7.06 -9.08
CA GLY A 31 -6.20 6.06 -10.07
C GLY A 31 -7.60 6.27 -10.63
N LEU A 32 -8.58 6.63 -9.79
CA LEU A 32 -9.94 6.97 -10.24
C LEU A 32 -9.95 8.24 -11.10
N CYS A 33 -9.25 9.30 -10.70
CA CYS A 33 -9.14 10.53 -11.48
C CYS A 33 -8.55 10.24 -12.87
N LEU A 34 -7.48 9.47 -12.95
CA LEU A 34 -6.82 9.10 -14.21
C LEU A 34 -7.72 8.26 -15.12
N VAL A 35 -8.48 7.31 -14.56
CA VAL A 35 -9.39 6.43 -15.34
C VAL A 35 -10.64 7.17 -15.81
N THR A 36 -11.23 7.99 -14.95
CA THR A 36 -12.47 8.72 -15.28
C THR A 36 -12.23 10.00 -16.08
N GLY A 37 -11.00 10.52 -16.06
CA GLY A 37 -10.67 11.84 -16.63
C GLY A 37 -11.25 13.01 -15.83
N LEU A 38 -11.83 12.75 -14.66
CA LEU A 38 -12.32 13.80 -13.75
C LEU A 38 -11.16 14.23 -12.85
N ASP A 39 -10.80 15.50 -12.92
CA ASP A 39 -9.75 16.07 -12.09
C ASP A 39 -10.25 17.32 -11.35
N PRO A 40 -10.99 17.13 -10.26
CA PRO A 40 -11.54 18.25 -9.49
C PRO A 40 -10.48 19.11 -8.81
N ALA A 41 -9.25 18.61 -8.67
CA ALA A 41 -8.16 19.28 -7.98
C ALA A 41 -7.01 19.71 -8.90
N ASN A 42 -7.15 19.57 -10.22
CA ASN A 42 -6.08 19.81 -11.21
C ASN A 42 -4.75 19.09 -10.86
N LEU A 43 -4.86 17.89 -10.34
CA LEU A 43 -3.71 17.05 -9.94
C LEU A 43 -3.17 16.22 -11.12
N VAL A 44 -4.00 16.01 -12.15
CA VAL A 44 -3.65 15.19 -13.30
C VAL A 44 -3.03 16.07 -14.37
N PRO A 45 -1.75 15.87 -14.71
CA PRO A 45 -1.12 16.62 -15.78
C PRO A 45 -1.77 16.30 -17.15
N ALA A 46 -1.77 17.27 -18.07
CA ALA A 46 -2.29 17.10 -19.41
C ALA A 46 -1.58 15.94 -20.11
N MET A 47 -2.31 14.91 -20.52
CA MET A 47 -1.78 13.75 -21.23
C MET A 47 -2.85 13.07 -22.09
N PRO A 48 -2.46 12.27 -23.10
CA PRO A 48 -3.40 11.47 -23.89
C PRO A 48 -4.22 10.51 -23.03
N TYR A 49 -5.52 10.43 -23.26
CA TYR A 49 -6.45 9.61 -22.46
C TYR A 49 -6.03 8.13 -22.38
N ALA A 50 -5.51 7.56 -23.47
CA ALA A 50 -5.05 6.16 -23.46
C ALA A 50 -3.92 5.92 -22.46
N GLY A 51 -2.95 6.85 -22.36
CA GLY A 51 -1.88 6.80 -21.37
C GLY A 51 -2.40 7.01 -19.94
N SER A 52 -3.29 8.00 -19.76
CA SER A 52 -3.95 8.26 -18.47
C SER A 52 -4.70 7.05 -17.96
N LEU A 53 -5.48 6.37 -18.81
CA LEU A 53 -6.23 5.16 -18.44
C LEU A 53 -5.30 4.03 -17.98
N LEU A 54 -4.24 3.75 -18.72
CA LEU A 54 -3.29 2.68 -18.36
C LEU A 54 -2.53 2.98 -17.07
N LEU A 55 -2.08 4.22 -16.89
CA LEU A 55 -1.46 4.66 -15.64
C LEU A 55 -2.46 4.63 -14.47
N GLY A 56 -3.71 5.03 -14.72
CA GLY A 56 -4.78 4.95 -13.72
C GLY A 56 -5.05 3.52 -13.27
N LEU A 57 -5.10 2.57 -14.19
CA LEU A 57 -5.24 1.15 -13.86
C LEU A 57 -4.06 0.63 -13.03
N SER A 58 -2.83 1.06 -13.34
CA SER A 58 -1.66 0.71 -12.54
C SER A 58 -1.72 1.30 -11.12
N ALA A 59 -2.19 2.55 -10.97
CA ALA A 59 -2.39 3.19 -9.68
C ALA A 59 -3.49 2.52 -8.85
N LEU A 60 -4.58 2.06 -9.46
CA LEU A 60 -5.62 1.26 -8.78
C LEU A 60 -5.08 -0.09 -8.30
N ALA A 61 -4.27 -0.77 -9.11
CA ALA A 61 -3.63 -2.02 -8.70
C ALA A 61 -2.63 -1.78 -7.54
N LEU A 62 -1.88 -0.68 -7.58
CA LEU A 62 -0.98 -0.28 -6.49
C LEU A 62 -1.75 0.05 -5.21
N SER A 63 -2.90 0.73 -5.32
CA SER A 63 -3.80 0.97 -4.19
C SER A 63 -4.24 -0.35 -3.54
N LEU A 64 -4.68 -1.34 -4.34
CA LEU A 64 -5.08 -2.66 -3.84
C LEU A 64 -3.93 -3.35 -3.11
N LEU A 65 -2.72 -3.34 -3.67
CA LEU A 65 -1.52 -3.90 -3.02
C LEU A 65 -1.21 -3.19 -1.71
N SER A 66 -1.32 -1.85 -1.68
CA SER A 66 -1.11 -1.04 -0.48
C SER A 66 -2.15 -1.33 0.60
N VAL A 67 -3.42 -1.50 0.25
CA VAL A 67 -4.49 -1.91 1.19
C VAL A 67 -4.19 -3.27 1.80
N LEU A 68 -3.80 -4.26 0.98
CA LEU A 68 -3.45 -5.60 1.48
C LEU A 68 -2.23 -5.56 2.40
N GLY A 69 -1.19 -4.79 2.04
CA GLY A 69 0.00 -4.59 2.85
C GLY A 69 -0.31 -3.90 4.18
N THR A 70 -1.11 -2.83 4.14
CA THR A 70 -1.56 -2.10 5.34
C THR A 70 -2.41 -3.00 6.25
N GLY A 71 -3.32 -3.78 5.68
CA GLY A 71 -4.15 -4.73 6.42
C GLY A 71 -3.30 -5.80 7.14
N TYR A 72 -2.32 -6.39 6.44
CA TYR A 72 -1.41 -7.36 7.06
C TYR A 72 -0.55 -6.73 8.17
N SER A 73 -0.01 -5.53 7.92
CA SER A 73 0.77 -4.78 8.91
C SER A 73 -0.06 -4.39 10.13
N GLY A 74 -1.33 -4.03 9.93
CA GLY A 74 -2.29 -3.74 11.00
C GLY A 74 -2.59 -4.97 11.86
N LEU A 75 -2.78 -6.14 11.23
CA LEU A 75 -2.94 -7.41 11.96
C LEU A 75 -1.69 -7.76 12.76
N PHE A 76 -0.52 -7.57 12.18
CA PHE A 76 0.76 -7.79 12.88
C PHE A 76 0.90 -6.84 14.07
N LEU A 77 0.62 -5.54 13.89
CA LEU A 77 0.63 -4.54 14.96
C LEU A 77 -0.33 -4.91 16.09
N SER A 78 -1.55 -5.34 15.77
CA SER A 78 -2.56 -5.74 16.77
C SER A 78 -2.10 -6.95 17.60
N GLN A 79 -1.42 -7.91 16.98
CA GLN A 79 -0.87 -9.06 17.69
C GLN A 79 0.33 -8.67 18.57
N LEU A 80 1.19 -7.80 18.05
CA LEU A 80 2.34 -7.29 18.80
C LEU A 80 1.87 -6.54 20.06
N LEU A 81 0.84 -5.70 19.94
CA LEU A 81 0.20 -5.02 21.07
C LEU A 81 -0.35 -6.01 22.10
N LYS A 82 -1.11 -7.01 21.64
CA LYS A 82 -1.65 -8.06 22.55
C LYS A 82 -0.54 -8.83 23.27
N ALA A 83 0.52 -9.17 22.55
CA ALA A 83 1.67 -9.87 23.12
C ALA A 83 2.40 -8.99 24.15
N TYR A 84 2.59 -7.72 23.85
CA TYR A 84 3.21 -6.74 24.75
C TYR A 84 2.39 -6.52 26.01
N PHE A 85 1.07 -6.30 25.89
CA PHE A 85 0.19 -6.14 27.05
C PHE A 85 0.12 -7.41 27.91
N ARG A 86 0.12 -8.58 27.30
CA ARG A 86 0.17 -9.86 28.03
C ARG A 86 1.49 -10.02 28.78
N TRP A 87 2.61 -9.71 28.13
CA TRP A 87 3.93 -9.75 28.78
C TRP A 87 4.01 -8.75 29.94
N ALA A 88 3.55 -7.51 29.76
CA ALA A 88 3.51 -6.48 30.79
C ALA A 88 2.67 -6.93 31.99
N ARG A 89 1.48 -7.52 31.74
CA ARG A 89 0.59 -8.03 32.78
C ARG A 89 1.19 -9.21 33.52
N ASN A 90 1.85 -10.13 32.84
CA ASN A 90 2.54 -11.26 33.51
C ASN A 90 3.66 -10.78 34.43
N ARG A 91 4.36 -9.70 34.06
CA ARG A 91 5.39 -9.07 34.88
C ARG A 91 4.83 -8.35 36.11
N LEU A 92 3.70 -7.69 35.98
CA LEU A 92 3.08 -6.89 37.05
C LEU A 92 2.29 -7.76 38.03
N PHE A 93 1.65 -8.82 37.56
CA PHE A 93 0.72 -9.63 38.38
C PHE A 93 1.14 -11.08 38.57
N ALA A 94 2.40 -11.42 38.28
CA ALA A 94 2.97 -12.78 38.39
C ALA A 94 2.08 -13.87 37.76
N SER A 95 1.34 -13.55 36.71
CA SER A 95 0.35 -14.43 36.04
C SER A 95 1.07 -15.29 35.00
N ALA A 96 1.10 -16.59 35.14
CA ALA A 96 1.76 -17.53 34.21
C ALA A 96 0.89 -17.84 33.00
N ARG A 97 0.58 -16.85 32.15
CA ARG A 97 -0.12 -17.08 30.88
C ARG A 97 0.85 -17.39 29.74
N PRO A 98 0.56 -18.39 28.87
CA PRO A 98 1.45 -18.77 27.79
C PRO A 98 1.66 -17.59 26.80
N PRO A 99 2.85 -17.48 26.18
CA PRO A 99 3.14 -16.43 25.19
C PRO A 99 2.21 -16.56 23.98
N LEU A 100 1.81 -15.43 23.39
CA LEU A 100 1.05 -15.39 22.14
C LEU A 100 2.02 -15.48 20.96
N PRO A 101 1.62 -16.16 19.86
CA PRO A 101 2.41 -16.16 18.64
C PRO A 101 2.48 -14.72 18.07
N MET A 102 3.68 -14.26 17.71
CA MET A 102 3.89 -12.91 17.18
C MET A 102 3.37 -12.74 15.74
N ASN A 103 3.30 -13.84 14.99
CA ASN A 103 2.88 -13.78 13.59
C ASN A 103 1.36 -13.93 13.43
N PRO A 104 0.72 -13.18 12.51
CA PRO A 104 -0.67 -13.36 12.17
C PRO A 104 -0.94 -14.80 11.70
N GLN A 105 -1.81 -15.51 12.40
CA GLN A 105 -2.19 -16.87 12.05
C GLN A 105 -3.31 -16.83 11.02
N LEU A 106 -2.96 -16.61 9.76
CA LEU A 106 -3.89 -16.76 8.65
C LEU A 106 -4.05 -18.26 8.31
N GLY A 107 -5.28 -18.71 8.16
CA GLY A 107 -5.56 -20.06 7.68
C GLY A 107 -4.89 -20.34 6.32
N ALA A 108 -4.51 -21.58 6.06
CA ALA A 108 -3.78 -21.95 4.83
C ALA A 108 -4.53 -21.52 3.54
N ALA A 109 -5.86 -21.65 3.52
CA ALA A 109 -6.70 -21.23 2.40
C ALA A 109 -6.66 -19.70 2.16
N SER A 110 -6.74 -18.91 3.25
CA SER A 110 -6.65 -17.44 3.16
C SER A 110 -5.28 -16.99 2.70
N ARG A 111 -4.21 -17.62 3.19
CA ARG A 111 -2.84 -17.31 2.78
C ARG A 111 -2.63 -17.57 1.28
N ARG A 112 -3.17 -18.67 0.74
CA ARG A 112 -3.09 -18.98 -0.70
C ARG A 112 -3.83 -17.93 -1.52
N LYS A 113 -5.08 -17.57 -1.13
CA LYS A 113 -5.88 -16.55 -1.83
C LYS A 113 -5.17 -15.19 -1.85
N VAL A 114 -4.69 -14.72 -0.70
CA VAL A 114 -3.97 -13.44 -0.59
C VAL A 114 -2.72 -13.44 -1.47
N ARG A 115 -1.93 -14.53 -1.45
CA ARG A 115 -0.74 -14.65 -2.31
C ARG A 115 -1.11 -14.58 -3.81
N THR A 116 -2.16 -15.27 -4.23
CA THR A 116 -2.62 -15.22 -5.63
C THR A 116 -3.06 -13.82 -6.02
N ILE A 117 -3.86 -13.14 -5.17
CA ILE A 117 -4.30 -11.75 -5.42
C ILE A 117 -3.10 -10.82 -5.55
N ILE A 118 -2.11 -10.93 -4.65
CA ILE A 118 -0.90 -10.10 -4.71
C ILE A 118 -0.14 -10.32 -6.02
N LEU A 119 0.07 -11.58 -6.43
CA LEU A 119 0.80 -11.89 -7.66
C LEU A 119 0.08 -11.38 -8.91
N VAL A 120 -1.25 -11.57 -8.97
CA VAL A 120 -2.06 -11.07 -10.09
C VAL A 120 -2.07 -9.54 -10.13
N ALA A 121 -2.28 -8.89 -8.99
CA ALA A 121 -2.27 -7.43 -8.91
C ALA A 121 -0.89 -6.84 -9.26
N LEU A 122 0.20 -7.48 -8.83
CA LEU A 122 1.56 -7.05 -9.16
C LEU A 122 1.85 -7.17 -10.66
N ALA A 123 1.48 -8.32 -11.26
CA ALA A 123 1.64 -8.53 -12.70
C ALA A 123 0.81 -7.53 -13.51
N PHE A 124 -0.46 -7.33 -13.12
CA PHE A 124 -1.35 -6.37 -13.77
C PHE A 124 -0.82 -4.93 -13.64
N MET A 125 -0.37 -4.53 -12.46
CA MET A 125 0.27 -3.23 -12.22
C MET A 125 1.47 -3.03 -13.14
N GLY A 126 2.38 -4.01 -13.19
CA GLY A 126 3.59 -3.93 -14.02
C GLY A 126 3.28 -3.82 -15.51
N VAL A 127 2.38 -4.66 -16.02
CA VAL A 127 1.96 -4.63 -17.43
C VAL A 127 1.27 -3.31 -17.77
N SER A 128 0.32 -2.86 -16.95
CA SER A 128 -0.40 -1.61 -17.19
C SER A 128 0.53 -0.39 -17.12
N PHE A 129 1.49 -0.39 -16.19
CA PHE A 129 2.47 0.68 -16.07
C PHE A 129 3.39 0.76 -17.28
N VAL A 130 3.97 -0.37 -17.70
CA VAL A 130 4.86 -0.43 -18.87
C VAL A 130 4.12 -0.06 -20.16
N ALA A 131 2.90 -0.57 -20.33
CA ALA A 131 2.06 -0.23 -21.48
C ALA A 131 1.70 1.26 -21.49
N GLY A 132 1.31 1.82 -20.33
CA GLY A 132 1.03 3.25 -20.20
C GLY A 132 2.25 4.12 -20.53
N PHE A 133 3.41 3.77 -19.98
CA PHE A 133 4.66 4.45 -20.30
C PHE A 133 4.99 4.39 -21.80
N ALA A 134 4.87 3.21 -22.42
CA ALA A 134 5.12 3.03 -23.85
C ALA A 134 4.17 3.89 -24.71
N VAL A 135 2.88 3.90 -24.38
CA VAL A 135 1.88 4.71 -25.10
C VAL A 135 2.20 6.20 -24.97
N LEU A 136 2.57 6.68 -23.79
CA LEU A 136 2.96 8.07 -23.56
C LEU A 136 4.25 8.42 -24.32
N ALA A 137 5.27 7.58 -24.26
CA ALA A 137 6.51 7.81 -24.99
C ALA A 137 6.33 7.83 -26.51
N MET A 138 5.48 6.93 -27.05
CA MET A 138 5.15 6.93 -28.48
C MET A 138 4.35 8.15 -28.90
N SER A 139 3.36 8.58 -28.10
CA SER A 139 2.56 9.76 -28.40
C SER A 139 3.33 11.08 -28.32
N ALA A 140 4.36 11.12 -27.49
CA ALA A 140 5.27 12.27 -27.34
C ALA A 140 6.44 12.25 -28.34
N GLY A 141 6.68 11.12 -29.03
CA GLY A 141 7.85 10.94 -29.90
C GLY A 141 9.19 10.92 -29.18
N SER A 142 9.19 10.87 -27.84
CA SER A 142 10.40 10.82 -27.03
C SER A 142 10.17 10.09 -25.71
N PRO A 143 11.19 9.41 -25.14
CA PRO A 143 11.09 8.78 -23.83
C PRO A 143 10.94 9.79 -22.69
N GLY A 144 11.28 11.06 -22.90
CA GLY A 144 11.15 12.17 -21.95
C GLY A 144 9.82 12.94 -22.11
N PHE A 145 8.70 12.25 -22.24
CA PHE A 145 7.38 12.83 -22.54
C PHE A 145 6.92 13.92 -21.54
N TRP A 146 7.42 13.93 -20.31
CA TRP A 146 7.10 14.97 -19.31
C TRP A 146 7.53 16.37 -19.72
N HIS A 147 8.56 16.52 -20.55
CA HIS A 147 8.96 17.81 -21.13
C HIS A 147 7.98 18.31 -22.20
N VAL A 148 7.39 17.39 -22.96
CA VAL A 148 6.45 17.72 -24.03
C VAL A 148 5.13 18.27 -23.47
N TRP A 149 4.71 17.78 -22.31
CA TRP A 149 3.45 18.20 -21.66
C TRP A 149 3.66 19.14 -20.47
N HIS A 150 4.85 19.70 -20.32
CA HIS A 150 5.19 20.69 -19.27
C HIS A 150 4.78 20.26 -17.83
N TRP A 151 5.00 18.98 -17.47
CA TRP A 151 4.62 18.46 -16.14
C TRP A 151 5.40 19.11 -15.00
N PHE A 152 6.58 19.64 -15.28
CA PHE A 152 7.49 20.25 -14.30
C PHE A 152 7.99 21.63 -14.76
N ALA A 153 7.16 22.37 -15.46
CA ALA A 153 7.49 23.74 -15.92
C ALA A 153 7.26 24.77 -14.81
#